data_4696aa177d6517b2843a50c57418985d
#
_entry.id   4696aa177d6517b2843a50c57418985d
#
_cell.length_a   1.000
_cell.length_b   1.000
_cell.length_c   1.000
_cell.angle_alpha   90.00
_cell.angle_beta   90.00
_cell.angle_gamma   90.00
#
_symmetry.space_group_name_H-M   'P 1'
#
loop_
_entity.id
_entity.type
_entity.pdbx_description
1 polymer ?
#
loop_
_entity_poly.entity_id
_entity_poly.type
_entity_poly.pdbx_seq_one_letter_code
_entity_poly.pdbx_strand_id
1 'polypeptide(L)'
;MATKNMEQTQKQPLLTPIMRWFMFAMVVANIAGSMFPMMMPIYLTELGASISQVGLVFTLSSVAILILQLFGGWVSDSIGRLRAIAIGSVGGVLGYTAMLLAPSWQWMLVAISFSQIPYALVGPSFGAFIAENSSEKNRGKVYGITDTIFQITGVIGPPLGGFLTQYYGFKIMMLGSALLYAIAAGLRIWMATTMSASSDRHPQKLTASSFKTSLSSMWAMLIGGGVITWIFVTDGVRDIAFRLSGELQPLYLEQVAGISLVQIGLLGSIFSLAMMITPMLSGMISDRFGERVPISMGFLMVFAAFMIFLQVDVFLGFAITWVVFGFGVGLLSPAYQSLISKVVPQNLLGVFSGMFRSSLGLISLPAPWIGAQLWERFSPRLPFIITAAVALLTVIPTWFKFKMPDKPDPPADLAS
;
A
#
# COMPACT_ATOMS: atom_id res chain seq x y z
N MET A 1 -17.31 9.64 -58.49
CA MET A 1 -15.94 9.44 -57.96
C MET A 1 -15.95 9.78 -56.47
N ALA A 2 -16.13 8.80 -55.65
CA ALA A 2 -16.14 8.95 -54.18
C ALA A 2 -14.72 8.63 -53.68
N THR A 3 -14.01 9.64 -53.26
CA THR A 3 -12.69 9.53 -52.65
C THR A 3 -12.82 8.84 -51.26
N LYS A 4 -12.28 7.67 -51.19
CA LYS A 4 -12.15 6.80 -50.03
C LYS A 4 -11.16 7.45 -49.05
N ASN A 5 -11.65 8.26 -48.11
CA ASN A 5 -10.86 8.65 -46.96
C ASN A 5 -10.69 7.42 -46.05
N MET A 6 -9.65 6.64 -46.32
CA MET A 6 -9.12 5.72 -45.31
C MET A 6 -8.45 6.54 -44.21
N GLU A 7 -9.19 6.87 -43.17
CA GLU A 7 -8.60 7.21 -41.89
C GLU A 7 -7.76 6.01 -41.44
N GLN A 8 -6.47 6.10 -41.68
CA GLN A 8 -5.49 5.25 -41.05
C GLN A 8 -5.60 5.53 -39.54
N THR A 9 -6.31 4.67 -38.84
CA THR A 9 -6.31 4.64 -37.38
C THR A 9 -4.89 4.28 -36.97
N GLN A 10 -4.01 5.28 -36.86
CA GLN A 10 -2.69 5.08 -36.25
C GLN A 10 -2.95 4.47 -34.87
N LYS A 11 -2.58 3.21 -34.69
CA LYS A 11 -2.57 2.56 -33.38
C LYS A 11 -1.64 3.37 -32.49
N GLN A 12 -2.20 4.28 -31.71
CA GLN A 12 -1.43 4.99 -30.70
C GLN A 12 -0.75 3.95 -29.80
N PRO A 13 0.55 4.07 -29.59
CA PRO A 13 1.26 3.12 -28.73
C PRO A 13 0.64 3.13 -27.34
N LEU A 14 0.52 1.96 -26.72
CA LEU A 14 -0.07 1.79 -25.39
C LEU A 14 0.62 2.67 -24.34
N LEU A 15 1.94 2.81 -24.47
CA LEU A 15 2.79 3.68 -23.64
C LEU A 15 3.46 4.72 -24.52
N THR A 16 3.19 5.99 -24.27
CA THR A 16 3.92 7.11 -24.87
C THR A 16 5.40 7.11 -24.44
N PRO A 17 6.31 7.74 -25.17
CA PRO A 17 7.71 7.83 -24.77
C PRO A 17 7.92 8.37 -23.35
N ILE A 18 7.17 9.40 -22.97
CA ILE A 18 7.20 9.96 -21.61
C ILE A 18 6.75 8.93 -20.56
N MET A 19 5.71 8.13 -20.86
CA MET A 19 5.25 7.08 -19.95
C MET A 19 6.30 5.98 -19.78
N ARG A 20 7.05 5.62 -20.83
CA ARG A 20 8.13 4.61 -20.71
C ARG A 20 9.25 5.08 -19.78
N TRP A 21 9.73 6.30 -19.95
CA TRP A 21 10.72 6.89 -19.05
C TRP A 21 10.21 6.99 -17.62
N PHE A 22 8.94 7.35 -17.50
CA PHE A 22 8.30 7.43 -16.19
C PHE A 22 8.22 6.05 -15.52
N MET A 23 7.79 5.01 -16.26
CA MET A 23 7.75 3.62 -15.74
C MET A 23 9.14 3.13 -15.35
N PHE A 24 10.18 3.45 -16.14
CA PHE A 24 11.55 3.11 -15.78
C PHE A 24 12.00 3.79 -14.48
N ALA A 25 11.74 5.09 -14.32
CA ALA A 25 12.03 5.81 -13.09
C ALA A 25 11.25 5.23 -11.90
N MET A 26 10.01 4.75 -12.12
CA MET A 26 9.21 4.07 -11.09
C MET A 26 9.81 2.72 -10.67
N VAL A 27 10.27 1.91 -11.63
CA VAL A 27 10.95 0.63 -11.31
C VAL A 27 12.14 0.88 -10.39
N VAL A 28 13.03 1.80 -10.77
CA VAL A 28 14.25 2.11 -10.01
C VAL A 28 13.91 2.63 -8.61
N ALA A 29 12.96 3.57 -8.51
CA ALA A 29 12.53 4.12 -7.22
C ALA A 29 11.87 3.07 -6.32
N ASN A 30 11.04 2.17 -6.89
CA ASN A 30 10.35 1.16 -6.11
C ASN A 30 11.27 0.02 -5.67
N ILE A 31 12.29 -0.36 -6.47
CA ILE A 31 13.33 -1.27 -5.99
C ILE A 31 14.03 -0.65 -4.77
N ALA A 32 14.48 0.61 -4.87
CA ALA A 32 15.06 1.33 -3.74
C ALA A 32 14.14 1.32 -2.50
N GLY A 33 12.84 1.61 -2.71
CA GLY A 33 11.84 1.68 -1.64
C GLY A 33 11.50 0.35 -1.00
N SER A 34 11.60 -0.77 -1.74
CA SER A 34 11.25 -2.10 -1.24
C SER A 34 12.40 -2.84 -0.56
N MET A 35 13.63 -2.34 -0.64
CA MET A 35 14.81 -2.96 -0.02
C MET A 35 14.80 -2.90 1.51
N PHE A 36 14.32 -1.80 2.11
CA PHE A 36 14.56 -1.54 3.53
C PHE A 36 13.35 -1.75 4.48
N PRO A 37 12.08 -1.82 4.07
CA PRO A 37 10.97 -1.90 5.03
C PRO A 37 11.08 -3.07 6.01
N MET A 38 11.45 -4.27 5.54
CA MET A 38 11.65 -5.43 6.40
C MET A 38 12.95 -5.35 7.24
N MET A 39 13.91 -4.56 6.80
CA MET A 39 15.18 -4.38 7.49
C MET A 39 15.15 -3.26 8.53
N MET A 40 14.22 -2.31 8.38
CA MET A 40 14.16 -1.09 9.20
C MET A 40 13.93 -1.35 10.70
N PRO A 41 12.97 -2.20 11.12
CA PRO A 41 12.80 -2.52 12.54
C PRO A 41 14.07 -3.09 13.18
N ILE A 42 14.77 -3.96 12.45
CA ILE A 42 16.02 -4.58 12.90
C ILE A 42 17.14 -3.53 13.02
N TYR A 43 17.26 -2.64 12.03
CA TYR A 43 18.26 -1.57 12.08
C TYR A 43 18.03 -0.60 13.25
N LEU A 44 16.78 -0.30 13.58
CA LEU A 44 16.46 0.54 14.75
C LEU A 44 16.95 -0.11 16.05
N THR A 45 16.84 -1.44 16.20
CA THR A 45 17.38 -2.13 17.37
C THR A 45 18.91 -2.17 17.38
N GLU A 46 19.58 -2.29 16.24
CA GLU A 46 21.04 -2.12 16.15
C GLU A 46 21.51 -0.71 16.55
N LEU A 47 20.70 0.31 16.28
CA LEU A 47 20.96 1.68 16.74
C LEU A 47 20.62 1.90 18.23
N GLY A 48 20.31 0.84 18.97
CA GLY A 48 20.05 0.85 20.40
C GLY A 48 18.60 1.18 20.78
N ALA A 49 17.66 1.11 19.84
CA ALA A 49 16.24 1.27 20.19
C ALA A 49 15.71 0.00 20.87
N SER A 50 14.93 0.16 21.96
CA SER A 50 14.11 -0.93 22.48
C SER A 50 12.95 -1.25 21.54
N ILE A 51 12.31 -2.40 21.69
CA ILE A 51 11.16 -2.80 20.88
C ILE A 51 10.04 -1.74 21.00
N SER A 52 9.76 -1.24 22.20
CA SER A 52 8.80 -0.15 22.41
C SER A 52 9.16 1.13 21.68
N GLN A 53 10.45 1.47 21.61
CA GLN A 53 10.93 2.62 20.86
C GLN A 53 10.82 2.41 19.34
N VAL A 54 11.04 1.20 18.84
CA VAL A 54 10.77 0.84 17.44
C VAL A 54 9.30 1.08 17.11
N GLY A 55 8.37 0.56 17.92
CA GLY A 55 6.94 0.80 17.76
C GLY A 55 6.58 2.29 17.80
N LEU A 56 7.23 3.07 18.67
CA LEU A 56 7.04 4.51 18.76
C LEU A 56 7.51 5.23 17.47
N VAL A 57 8.66 4.85 16.92
CA VAL A 57 9.17 5.41 15.65
C VAL A 57 8.15 5.20 14.53
N PHE A 58 7.61 4.00 14.36
CA PHE A 58 6.61 3.73 13.33
C PHE A 58 5.28 4.46 13.58
N THR A 59 4.84 4.55 14.83
CA THR A 59 3.65 5.33 15.20
C THR A 59 3.82 6.81 14.83
N LEU A 60 4.90 7.45 15.25
CA LEU A 60 5.14 8.88 14.98
C LEU A 60 5.39 9.15 13.49
N SER A 61 6.10 8.27 12.79
CA SER A 61 6.28 8.38 11.34
C SER A 61 4.95 8.25 10.58
N SER A 62 4.00 7.46 11.09
CA SER A 62 2.65 7.36 10.52
C SER A 62 1.85 8.65 10.69
N VAL A 63 2.08 9.44 11.74
CA VAL A 63 1.51 10.79 11.87
C VAL A 63 2.02 11.70 10.76
N ALA A 64 3.34 11.66 10.48
CA ALA A 64 3.94 12.49 9.45
C ALA A 64 3.33 12.21 8.06
N ILE A 65 3.14 10.93 7.68
CA ILE A 65 2.53 10.60 6.39
C ILE A 65 1.07 11.07 6.31
N LEU A 66 0.27 10.93 7.38
CA LEU A 66 -1.12 11.40 7.38
C LEU A 66 -1.20 12.92 7.18
N ILE A 67 -0.35 13.68 7.86
CA ILE A 67 -0.28 15.13 7.67
C ILE A 67 0.13 15.48 6.24
N LEU A 68 1.18 14.85 5.72
CA LEU A 68 1.68 15.10 4.37
C LEU A 68 0.67 14.74 3.29
N GLN A 69 -0.11 13.67 3.46
CA GLN A 69 -1.13 13.26 2.50
C GLN A 69 -2.27 14.28 2.36
N LEU A 70 -2.61 15.01 3.43
CA LEU A 70 -3.62 16.08 3.37
C LEU A 70 -3.23 17.18 2.37
N PHE A 71 -1.93 17.45 2.25
CA PHE A 71 -1.42 18.50 1.37
C PHE A 71 -0.99 17.97 0.00
N GLY A 72 -0.66 16.68 -0.13
CA GLY A 72 -0.04 16.12 -1.32
C GLY A 72 -0.90 16.26 -2.58
N GLY A 73 -2.20 15.97 -2.50
CA GLY A 73 -3.13 16.15 -3.60
C GLY A 73 -3.26 17.62 -4.01
N TRP A 74 -3.44 18.52 -3.06
CA TRP A 74 -3.56 19.95 -3.31
C TRP A 74 -2.30 20.54 -3.96
N VAL A 75 -1.12 20.17 -3.48
CA VAL A 75 0.16 20.58 -4.07
C VAL A 75 0.24 20.10 -5.52
N SER A 76 -0.08 18.83 -5.78
CA SER A 76 -0.06 18.23 -7.13
C SER A 76 -0.98 18.97 -8.11
N ASP A 77 -2.17 19.35 -7.64
CA ASP A 77 -3.15 20.10 -8.45
C ASP A 77 -2.71 21.54 -8.71
N SER A 78 -2.00 22.16 -7.76
CA SER A 78 -1.58 23.57 -7.83
C SER A 78 -0.37 23.81 -8.72
N ILE A 79 0.66 22.92 -8.67
CA ILE A 79 1.93 23.13 -9.39
C ILE A 79 2.09 22.24 -10.62
N GLY A 80 1.15 21.31 -10.84
CA GLY A 80 1.17 20.33 -11.94
C GLY A 80 1.85 19.01 -11.57
N ARG A 81 1.42 17.93 -12.23
CA ARG A 81 1.76 16.54 -11.89
C ARG A 81 3.26 16.25 -11.87
N LEU A 82 3.94 16.56 -12.97
CA LEU A 82 5.38 16.27 -13.10
C LEU A 82 6.23 17.09 -12.12
N ARG A 83 5.86 18.34 -11.85
CA ARG A 83 6.56 19.17 -10.86
C ARG A 83 6.36 18.65 -9.43
N ALA A 84 5.15 18.24 -9.08
CA ALA A 84 4.87 17.62 -7.78
C ALA A 84 5.65 16.31 -7.60
N ILE A 85 5.75 15.49 -8.65
CA ILE A 85 6.56 14.27 -8.66
C ILE A 85 8.05 14.60 -8.48
N ALA A 86 8.56 15.63 -9.15
CA ALA A 86 9.97 16.05 -9.02
C ALA A 86 10.27 16.53 -7.58
N ILE A 87 9.45 17.41 -7.02
CA ILE A 87 9.59 17.90 -5.62
C ILE A 87 9.50 16.75 -4.63
N GLY A 88 8.51 15.87 -4.77
CA GLY A 88 8.38 14.69 -3.92
C GLY A 88 9.60 13.78 -4.02
N SER A 89 10.19 13.66 -5.21
CA SER A 89 11.41 12.85 -5.40
C SER A 89 12.64 13.47 -4.75
N VAL A 90 12.78 14.79 -4.75
CA VAL A 90 13.83 15.49 -3.97
C VAL A 90 13.64 15.21 -2.47
N GLY A 91 12.41 15.31 -1.96
CA GLY A 91 12.10 14.95 -0.57
C GLY A 91 12.52 13.50 -0.23
N GLY A 92 12.33 12.57 -1.17
CA GLY A 92 12.78 11.19 -1.01
C GLY A 92 14.30 11.05 -0.96
N VAL A 93 15.04 11.73 -1.84
CA VAL A 93 16.51 11.73 -1.79
C VAL A 93 17.01 12.26 -0.45
N LEU A 94 16.41 13.35 0.05
CA LEU A 94 16.74 13.89 1.38
C LEU A 94 16.43 12.88 2.49
N GLY A 95 15.29 12.20 2.43
CA GLY A 95 14.92 11.16 3.39
C GLY A 95 15.90 9.99 3.42
N TYR A 96 16.25 9.43 2.26
CA TYR A 96 17.23 8.33 2.18
C TYR A 96 18.63 8.75 2.63
N THR A 97 19.04 9.97 2.25
CA THR A 97 20.32 10.52 2.71
C THR A 97 20.32 10.75 4.23
N ALA A 98 19.21 11.25 4.77
CA ALA A 98 19.06 11.44 6.22
C ALA A 98 19.10 10.09 6.96
N MET A 99 18.49 9.01 6.42
CA MET A 99 18.59 7.66 7.00
C MET A 99 20.02 7.14 7.00
N LEU A 100 20.77 7.34 5.91
CA LEU A 100 22.16 6.93 5.79
C LEU A 100 23.05 7.63 6.82
N LEU A 101 22.79 8.91 7.08
CA LEU A 101 23.57 9.76 7.98
C LEU A 101 23.08 9.72 9.44
N ALA A 102 21.96 9.10 9.73
CA ALA A 102 21.37 9.06 11.07
C ALA A 102 22.32 8.39 12.07
N PRO A 103 22.75 9.12 13.13
CA PRO A 103 23.69 8.58 14.13
C PRO A 103 22.99 7.76 15.22
N SER A 104 21.67 7.84 15.34
CA SER A 104 20.88 7.13 16.36
C SER A 104 19.45 6.91 15.92
N TRP A 105 18.71 6.07 16.63
CA TRP A 105 17.31 5.75 16.31
C TRP A 105 16.39 6.99 16.38
N GLN A 106 16.68 7.99 17.22
CA GLN A 106 15.90 9.23 17.30
C GLN A 106 16.00 10.04 15.99
N TRP A 107 17.18 10.13 15.40
CA TRP A 107 17.38 10.74 14.09
C TRP A 107 16.72 9.96 12.97
N MET A 108 16.65 8.62 13.10
CA MET A 108 15.90 7.79 12.17
C MET A 108 14.42 8.13 12.12
N LEU A 109 13.79 8.53 13.24
CA LEU A 109 12.41 9.01 13.25
C LEU A 109 12.23 10.19 12.28
N VAL A 110 13.13 11.17 12.35
CA VAL A 110 13.11 12.35 11.47
C VAL A 110 13.33 11.92 10.00
N ALA A 111 14.34 11.09 9.77
CA ALA A 111 14.69 10.60 8.43
C ALA A 111 13.55 9.79 7.77
N ILE A 112 12.91 8.88 8.52
CA ILE A 112 11.76 8.11 8.05
C ILE A 112 10.59 9.06 7.75
N SER A 113 10.35 10.08 8.58
CA SER A 113 9.29 11.05 8.33
C SER A 113 9.52 11.83 7.02
N PHE A 114 10.76 12.22 6.71
CA PHE A 114 11.09 12.82 5.41
C PHE A 114 10.92 11.86 4.23
N SER A 115 11.23 10.59 4.42
CA SER A 115 11.04 9.57 3.37
C SER A 115 9.57 9.32 3.03
N GLN A 116 8.61 9.83 3.82
CA GLN A 116 7.18 9.77 3.51
C GLN A 116 6.73 10.85 2.50
N ILE A 117 7.54 11.88 2.26
CA ILE A 117 7.21 12.96 1.30
C ILE A 117 6.88 12.42 -0.10
N PRO A 118 7.66 11.48 -0.68
CA PRO A 118 7.31 10.85 -1.95
C PRO A 118 5.95 10.17 -1.95
N TYR A 119 5.60 9.46 -0.89
CA TYR A 119 4.30 8.77 -0.82
C TYR A 119 3.14 9.76 -0.85
N ALA A 120 3.30 10.93 -0.26
CA ALA A 120 2.29 11.97 -0.24
C ALA A 120 2.17 12.72 -1.58
N LEU A 121 3.28 12.99 -2.27
CA LEU A 121 3.31 13.80 -3.49
C LEU A 121 3.33 12.97 -4.76
N VAL A 122 4.17 11.93 -4.85
CA VAL A 122 4.35 11.15 -6.07
C VAL A 122 3.16 10.24 -6.34
N GLY A 123 2.64 9.56 -5.32
CA GLY A 123 1.54 8.59 -5.48
C GLY A 123 0.29 9.20 -6.15
N PRO A 124 -0.34 10.23 -5.56
CA PRO A 124 -1.51 10.88 -6.16
C PRO A 124 -1.22 11.50 -7.52
N SER A 125 -0.05 12.16 -7.67
CA SER A 125 0.35 12.79 -8.92
C SER A 125 0.56 11.77 -10.05
N PHE A 126 1.06 10.58 -9.72
CA PHE A 126 1.28 9.50 -10.67
C PHE A 126 -0.04 8.94 -11.22
N GLY A 127 -0.99 8.63 -10.35
CA GLY A 127 -2.30 8.17 -10.78
C GLY A 127 -2.98 9.16 -11.72
N ALA A 128 -2.94 10.46 -11.37
CA ALA A 128 -3.47 11.52 -12.23
C ALA A 128 -2.70 11.64 -13.56
N PHE A 129 -1.37 11.54 -13.54
CA PHE A 129 -0.53 11.57 -14.75
C PHE A 129 -0.88 10.43 -15.71
N ILE A 130 -1.08 9.21 -15.23
CA ILE A 130 -1.53 8.09 -16.05
C ILE A 130 -2.91 8.39 -16.65
N ALA A 131 -3.86 8.87 -15.84
CA ALA A 131 -5.21 9.18 -16.29
C ALA A 131 -5.23 10.23 -17.40
N GLU A 132 -4.35 11.23 -17.32
CA GLU A 132 -4.22 12.34 -18.28
C GLU A 132 -3.49 11.95 -19.58
N ASN A 133 -2.54 11.02 -19.50
CA ASN A 133 -1.70 10.61 -20.63
C ASN A 133 -2.09 9.27 -21.27
N SER A 134 -3.20 8.64 -20.84
CA SER A 134 -3.75 7.42 -21.43
C SER A 134 -5.15 7.67 -21.98
N SER A 135 -5.46 7.08 -23.15
CA SER A 135 -6.84 7.07 -23.68
C SER A 135 -7.76 6.27 -22.76
N GLU A 136 -9.04 6.63 -22.69
CA GLU A 136 -10.03 5.91 -21.87
C GLU A 136 -10.04 4.42 -22.13
N LYS A 137 -9.94 4.00 -23.39
CA LYS A 137 -9.89 2.60 -23.82
C LYS A 137 -8.68 1.83 -23.28
N ASN A 138 -7.53 2.51 -23.12
CA ASN A 138 -6.26 1.89 -22.74
C ASN A 138 -5.88 2.10 -21.28
N ARG A 139 -6.57 3.02 -20.58
CA ARG A 139 -6.25 3.43 -19.20
C ARG A 139 -6.15 2.24 -18.24
N GLY A 140 -7.11 1.31 -18.28
CA GLY A 140 -7.09 0.10 -17.47
C GLY A 140 -5.87 -0.78 -17.72
N LYS A 141 -5.42 -0.90 -18.99
CA LYS A 141 -4.21 -1.66 -19.33
C LYS A 141 -2.95 -0.99 -18.79
N VAL A 142 -2.89 0.34 -18.84
CA VAL A 142 -1.74 1.10 -18.33
C VAL A 142 -1.65 0.97 -16.81
N TYR A 143 -2.76 1.07 -16.09
CA TYR A 143 -2.79 0.80 -14.65
C TYR A 143 -2.37 -0.63 -14.33
N GLY A 144 -2.87 -1.63 -15.07
CA GLY A 144 -2.46 -3.03 -14.90
C GLY A 144 -0.95 -3.25 -15.09
N ILE A 145 -0.33 -2.60 -16.09
CA ILE A 145 1.14 -2.63 -16.27
C ILE A 145 1.83 -2.00 -15.07
N THR A 146 1.32 -0.88 -14.57
CA THR A 146 1.89 -0.18 -13.41
C THR A 146 1.84 -1.06 -12.16
N ASP A 147 0.70 -1.68 -11.88
CA ASP A 147 0.53 -2.58 -10.74
C ASP A 147 1.46 -3.79 -10.83
N THR A 148 1.62 -4.36 -12.04
CA THR A 148 2.56 -5.45 -12.30
C THR A 148 4.01 -5.01 -11.99
N ILE A 149 4.41 -3.81 -12.41
CA ILE A 149 5.73 -3.24 -12.11
C ILE A 149 5.93 -3.11 -10.60
N PHE A 150 4.94 -2.62 -9.85
CA PHE A 150 5.00 -2.53 -8.40
C PHE A 150 5.21 -3.90 -7.76
N GLN A 151 4.48 -4.92 -8.21
CA GLN A 151 4.63 -6.26 -7.67
C GLN A 151 6.01 -6.86 -7.98
N ILE A 152 6.53 -6.68 -9.19
CA ILE A 152 7.87 -7.17 -9.56
C ILE A 152 8.95 -6.52 -8.70
N THR A 153 8.87 -5.21 -8.44
CA THR A 153 9.83 -4.52 -7.57
C THR A 153 9.75 -5.00 -6.13
N GLY A 154 8.56 -5.35 -5.65
CA GLY A 154 8.33 -5.99 -4.36
C GLY A 154 8.93 -7.41 -4.27
N VAL A 155 9.09 -8.12 -5.40
CA VAL A 155 9.79 -9.41 -5.44
C VAL A 155 11.31 -9.24 -5.42
N ILE A 156 11.85 -8.22 -6.10
CA ILE A 156 13.31 -8.03 -6.26
C ILE A 156 13.93 -7.29 -5.05
N GLY A 157 13.25 -6.25 -4.55
CA GLY A 157 13.84 -5.34 -3.56
C GLY A 157 14.17 -5.99 -2.21
N PRO A 158 13.23 -6.71 -1.55
CA PRO A 158 13.49 -7.26 -0.23
C PRO A 158 14.69 -8.23 -0.17
N PRO A 159 14.87 -9.21 -1.10
CA PRO A 159 16.07 -10.07 -1.07
C PRO A 159 17.34 -9.29 -1.35
N LEU A 160 17.30 -8.28 -2.23
CA LEU A 160 18.45 -7.41 -2.47
C LEU A 160 18.81 -6.63 -1.20
N GLY A 161 17.81 -6.10 -0.49
CA GLY A 161 17.98 -5.45 0.80
C GLY A 161 18.58 -6.39 1.84
N GLY A 162 18.02 -7.58 2.00
CA GLY A 162 18.52 -8.61 2.91
C GLY A 162 19.95 -9.05 2.60
N PHE A 163 20.26 -9.28 1.32
CA PHE A 163 21.63 -9.62 0.87
C PHE A 163 22.64 -8.52 1.19
N LEU A 164 22.35 -7.28 0.78
CA LEU A 164 23.25 -6.16 1.04
C LEU A 164 23.45 -5.94 2.53
N THR A 165 22.38 -6.05 3.31
CA THR A 165 22.46 -5.86 4.77
C THR A 165 23.28 -6.96 5.42
N GLN A 166 23.08 -8.22 5.07
CA GLN A 166 23.77 -9.34 5.69
C GLN A 166 25.28 -9.36 5.40
N TYR A 167 25.67 -9.06 4.17
CA TYR A 167 27.08 -9.17 3.77
C TYR A 167 27.86 -7.86 3.84
N TYR A 168 27.20 -6.71 3.76
CA TYR A 168 27.84 -5.40 3.71
C TYR A 168 27.34 -4.42 4.79
N GLY A 169 26.31 -4.81 5.55
CA GLY A 169 25.73 -4.00 6.61
C GLY A 169 24.66 -3.01 6.13
N PHE A 170 23.87 -2.52 7.09
CA PHE A 170 22.72 -1.62 6.84
C PHE A 170 23.10 -0.34 6.11
N LYS A 171 24.26 0.26 6.43
CA LYS A 171 24.68 1.52 5.78
C LYS A 171 24.94 1.36 4.29
N ILE A 172 25.50 0.25 3.85
CA ILE A 172 25.72 -0.03 2.42
C ILE A 172 24.39 -0.29 1.71
N MET A 173 23.48 -1.02 2.33
CA MET A 173 22.12 -1.20 1.81
C MET A 173 21.41 0.15 1.65
N MET A 174 21.48 1.04 2.66
CA MET A 174 20.89 2.37 2.59
C MET A 174 21.55 3.26 1.52
N LEU A 175 22.87 3.17 1.37
CA LEU A 175 23.60 3.87 0.30
C LEU A 175 23.12 3.40 -1.07
N GLY A 176 22.98 2.07 -1.27
CA GLY A 176 22.43 1.50 -2.50
C GLY A 176 21.01 2.01 -2.80
N SER A 177 20.13 2.01 -1.78
CA SER A 177 18.79 2.56 -1.90
C SER A 177 18.80 4.06 -2.22
N ALA A 178 19.63 4.85 -1.55
CA ALA A 178 19.77 6.29 -1.79
C ALA A 178 20.24 6.58 -3.22
N LEU A 179 21.24 5.84 -3.73
CA LEU A 179 21.74 5.99 -5.10
C LEU A 179 20.70 5.63 -6.15
N LEU A 180 20.01 4.48 -5.99
CA LEU A 180 18.93 4.09 -6.90
C LEU A 180 17.81 5.14 -6.89
N TYR A 181 17.43 5.61 -5.70
CA TYR A 181 16.38 6.62 -5.60
C TYR A 181 16.82 7.97 -6.19
N ALA A 182 18.08 8.37 -6.02
CA ALA A 182 18.65 9.59 -6.62
C ALA A 182 18.65 9.51 -8.16
N ILE A 183 18.95 8.35 -8.75
CA ILE A 183 18.85 8.12 -10.21
C ILE A 183 17.39 8.32 -10.65
N ALA A 184 16.44 7.71 -9.96
CA ALA A 184 15.03 7.87 -10.28
C ALA A 184 14.54 9.33 -10.12
N ALA A 185 15.01 10.03 -9.08
CA ALA A 185 14.71 11.44 -8.86
C ALA A 185 15.28 12.33 -9.97
N GLY A 186 16.53 12.09 -10.39
CA GLY A 186 17.15 12.78 -11.51
C GLY A 186 16.36 12.64 -12.82
N LEU A 187 15.92 11.41 -13.14
CA LEU A 187 15.05 11.16 -14.30
C LEU A 187 13.72 11.91 -14.21
N ARG A 188 13.08 11.92 -13.04
CA ARG A 188 11.81 12.62 -12.82
C ARG A 188 11.96 14.15 -12.90
N ILE A 189 13.06 14.71 -12.38
CA ILE A 189 13.38 16.12 -12.50
C ILE A 189 13.64 16.48 -13.97
N TRP A 190 14.44 15.68 -14.67
CA TRP A 190 14.67 15.87 -16.11
C TRP A 190 13.35 15.87 -16.90
N MET A 191 12.45 14.94 -16.63
CA MET A 191 11.13 14.91 -17.26
C MET A 191 10.28 16.14 -16.93
N ALA A 192 10.31 16.60 -15.67
CA ALA A 192 9.58 17.79 -15.26
C ALA A 192 10.07 19.08 -15.91
N THR A 193 11.37 19.16 -16.21
CA THR A 193 11.98 20.35 -16.85
C THR A 193 11.86 20.35 -18.37
N THR A 194 11.92 19.16 -19.01
CA THR A 194 11.96 19.06 -20.47
C THR A 194 10.62 18.72 -21.11
N MET A 195 9.73 18.04 -20.39
CA MET A 195 8.50 17.46 -20.94
C MET A 195 7.21 18.04 -20.31
N SER A 196 7.31 19.04 -19.46
CA SER A 196 6.14 19.76 -18.92
C SER A 196 5.44 20.55 -20.02
N ALA A 197 4.47 19.92 -20.70
CA ALA A 197 3.46 20.68 -21.42
C ALA A 197 2.56 21.38 -20.38
N SER A 198 2.31 22.67 -20.58
CA SER A 198 1.43 23.47 -19.74
C SER A 198 0.04 22.83 -19.65
N SER A 199 -0.24 22.20 -18.52
CA SER A 199 -1.61 21.77 -18.21
C SER A 199 -2.37 22.99 -17.67
N ASP A 200 -3.08 23.69 -18.54
CA ASP A 200 -4.01 24.77 -18.19
C ASP A 200 -5.28 24.19 -17.51
N ARG A 201 -5.12 23.51 -16.39
CA ARG A 201 -6.27 23.12 -15.58
C ARG A 201 -6.36 24.02 -14.37
N HIS A 202 -7.45 24.78 -14.29
CA HIS A 202 -7.80 25.54 -13.10
C HIS A 202 -7.97 24.59 -11.91
N PRO A 203 -7.29 24.85 -10.78
CA PRO A 203 -7.48 24.06 -9.57
C PRO A 203 -8.94 24.12 -9.15
N GLN A 204 -9.58 22.98 -8.95
CA GLN A 204 -10.89 22.93 -8.32
C GLN A 204 -10.76 23.49 -6.90
N LYS A 205 -11.44 24.61 -6.64
CA LYS A 205 -11.48 25.21 -5.30
C LYS A 205 -12.23 24.27 -4.37
N LEU A 206 -11.49 23.54 -3.55
CA LEU A 206 -12.08 22.85 -2.41
C LEU A 206 -12.59 23.89 -1.43
N THR A 207 -13.92 24.02 -1.34
CA THR A 207 -14.55 24.94 -0.41
C THR A 207 -14.72 24.23 0.94
N ALA A 208 -14.41 24.90 2.04
CA ALA A 208 -14.57 24.35 3.39
C ALA A 208 -16.02 23.85 3.66
N SER A 209 -17.02 24.45 3.02
CA SER A 209 -18.41 24.01 3.09
C SER A 209 -18.63 22.64 2.43
N SER A 210 -18.03 22.39 1.27
CA SER A 210 -18.14 21.07 0.59
C SER A 210 -17.47 19.96 1.41
N PHE A 211 -16.34 20.27 2.06
CA PHE A 211 -15.68 19.34 2.97
C PHE A 211 -16.54 18.99 4.18
N LYS A 212 -17.13 20.00 4.83
CA LYS A 212 -18.03 19.79 5.99
C LYS A 212 -19.26 18.96 5.64
N THR A 213 -19.88 19.21 4.48
CA THR A 213 -21.05 18.44 4.00
C THR A 213 -20.67 16.99 3.71
N SER A 214 -19.52 16.77 3.04
CA SER A 214 -19.02 15.42 2.76
C SER A 214 -18.70 14.67 4.05
N LEU A 215 -18.11 15.34 5.05
CA LEU A 215 -17.82 14.77 6.35
C LEU A 215 -19.08 14.34 7.10
N SER A 216 -20.11 15.21 7.13
CA SER A 216 -21.38 14.89 7.79
C SER A 216 -22.12 13.73 7.11
N SER A 217 -22.11 13.66 5.79
CA SER A 217 -22.71 12.57 5.02
C SER A 217 -22.00 11.24 5.29
N MET A 218 -20.66 11.24 5.40
CA MET A 218 -19.89 10.06 5.73
C MET A 218 -20.20 9.56 7.15
N TRP A 219 -20.24 10.46 8.15
CA TRP A 219 -20.61 10.10 9.51
C TRP A 219 -22.00 9.49 9.57
N ALA A 220 -22.96 10.04 8.86
CA ALA A 220 -24.31 9.48 8.76
C ALA A 220 -24.31 8.06 8.15
N MET A 221 -23.50 7.82 7.12
CA MET A 221 -23.34 6.49 6.49
C MET A 221 -22.65 5.49 7.44
N LEU A 222 -21.63 5.94 8.20
CA LEU A 222 -20.90 5.09 9.14
C LEU A 222 -21.77 4.67 10.35
N ILE A 223 -22.65 5.56 10.82
CA ILE A 223 -23.51 5.30 12.00
C ILE A 223 -24.81 4.61 11.58
N GLY A 224 -25.18 4.64 10.32
CA GLY A 224 -26.47 4.14 9.80
C GLY A 224 -26.72 2.64 9.93
N GLY A 225 -25.79 1.85 10.52
CA GLY A 225 -25.97 0.43 10.86
C GLY A 225 -25.95 -0.55 9.67
N GLY A 226 -25.74 -0.08 8.44
CA GLY A 226 -25.75 -0.89 7.22
C GLY A 226 -24.41 -1.60 6.93
N VAL A 227 -24.28 -2.14 5.71
CA VAL A 227 -23.07 -2.83 5.23
C VAL A 227 -21.82 -1.92 5.34
N ILE A 228 -21.97 -0.61 5.09
CA ILE A 228 -20.87 0.38 5.19
C ILE A 228 -20.30 0.44 6.61
N THR A 229 -21.14 0.44 7.64
CA THR A 229 -20.71 0.41 9.04
C THR A 229 -19.89 -0.85 9.33
N TRP A 230 -20.34 -2.01 8.86
CA TRP A 230 -19.63 -3.27 9.04
C TRP A 230 -18.33 -3.33 8.26
N ILE A 231 -18.26 -2.74 7.06
CA ILE A 231 -17.00 -2.57 6.31
C ILE A 231 -16.01 -1.77 7.17
N PHE A 232 -16.45 -0.64 7.72
CA PHE A 232 -15.59 0.21 8.55
C PHE A 232 -15.10 -0.52 9.82
N VAL A 233 -15.97 -1.24 10.49
CA VAL A 233 -15.60 -2.01 11.70
C VAL A 233 -14.62 -3.13 11.35
N THR A 234 -14.94 -3.96 10.36
CA THR A 234 -14.11 -5.14 10.04
C THR A 234 -12.77 -4.75 9.42
N ASP A 235 -12.75 -3.75 8.54
CA ASP A 235 -11.52 -3.24 7.93
C ASP A 235 -10.68 -2.44 8.94
N GLY A 236 -11.33 -1.68 9.84
CA GLY A 236 -10.66 -0.95 10.92
C GLY A 236 -9.98 -1.88 11.92
N VAL A 237 -10.69 -2.89 12.39
CA VAL A 237 -10.14 -3.89 13.32
C VAL A 237 -8.99 -4.68 12.65
N ARG A 238 -9.13 -5.01 11.37
CA ARG A 238 -8.05 -5.62 10.58
C ARG A 238 -6.82 -4.70 10.52
N ASP A 239 -6.99 -3.42 10.15
CA ASP A 239 -5.87 -2.48 10.01
C ASP A 239 -5.12 -2.29 11.34
N ILE A 240 -5.87 -2.16 12.45
CA ILE A 240 -5.28 -2.13 13.80
C ILE A 240 -4.47 -3.39 14.07
N ALA A 241 -5.04 -4.58 13.84
CA ALA A 241 -4.37 -5.85 14.11
C ALA A 241 -3.12 -6.05 13.25
N PHE A 242 -3.18 -5.68 11.96
CA PHE A 242 -2.04 -5.79 11.06
C PHE A 242 -0.91 -4.83 11.44
N ARG A 243 -1.21 -3.59 11.82
CA ARG A 243 -0.21 -2.63 12.30
C ARG A 243 0.36 -2.99 13.66
N LEU A 244 -0.44 -3.64 14.52
CA LEU A 244 0.00 -4.09 15.83
C LEU A 244 1.14 -5.12 15.74
N SER A 245 1.12 -5.99 14.73
CA SER A 245 2.10 -7.06 14.57
C SER A 245 3.06 -6.87 13.38
N GLY A 246 2.69 -6.05 12.38
CA GLY A 246 3.39 -5.99 11.10
C GLY A 246 4.85 -5.60 11.21
N GLU A 247 5.14 -4.51 11.92
CA GLU A 247 6.50 -4.01 12.11
C GLU A 247 7.34 -4.90 13.04
N LEU A 248 6.70 -5.80 13.76
CA LEU A 248 7.36 -6.72 14.69
C LEU A 248 7.73 -8.06 14.03
N GLN A 249 7.17 -8.38 12.87
CA GLN A 249 7.47 -9.64 12.16
C GLN A 249 8.95 -9.82 11.86
N PRO A 250 9.67 -8.85 11.26
CA PRO A 250 11.10 -8.99 11.00
C PRO A 250 11.93 -9.19 12.27
N LEU A 251 11.57 -8.49 13.35
CA LEU A 251 12.23 -8.65 14.66
C LEU A 251 12.01 -10.04 15.25
N TYR A 252 10.80 -10.58 15.13
CA TYR A 252 10.52 -11.94 15.57
C TYR A 252 11.33 -12.97 14.79
N LEU A 253 11.40 -12.81 13.47
CA LEU A 253 12.17 -13.70 12.60
C LEU A 253 13.67 -13.68 12.95
N GLU A 254 14.22 -12.50 13.18
CA GLU A 254 15.65 -12.34 13.47
C GLU A 254 15.97 -12.73 14.92
N GLN A 255 15.28 -12.14 15.92
CA GLN A 255 15.67 -12.25 17.33
C GLN A 255 15.13 -13.50 18.01
N VAL A 256 13.96 -14.00 17.60
CA VAL A 256 13.31 -15.15 18.25
C VAL A 256 13.54 -16.43 17.46
N ALA A 257 13.39 -16.37 16.12
CA ALA A 257 13.48 -17.54 15.26
C ALA A 257 14.90 -17.74 14.66
N GLY A 258 15.82 -16.76 14.78
CA GLY A 258 17.19 -16.87 14.29
C GLY A 258 17.30 -16.91 12.76
N ILE A 259 16.30 -16.38 12.04
CA ILE A 259 16.25 -16.33 10.58
C ILE A 259 17.21 -15.25 10.06
N SER A 260 18.05 -15.59 9.08
CA SER A 260 19.02 -14.65 8.52
C SER A 260 18.35 -13.51 7.73
N LEU A 261 19.04 -12.36 7.61
CA LEU A 261 18.52 -11.19 6.91
C LEU A 261 18.22 -11.46 5.42
N VAL A 262 19.03 -12.31 4.76
CA VAL A 262 18.77 -12.79 3.39
C VAL A 262 17.45 -13.57 3.35
N GLN A 263 17.23 -14.47 4.29
CA GLN A 263 16.02 -15.28 4.37
C GLN A 263 14.80 -14.39 4.66
N ILE A 264 14.91 -13.40 5.54
CA ILE A 264 13.85 -12.40 5.80
C ILE A 264 13.51 -11.65 4.50
N GLY A 265 14.51 -11.22 3.74
CA GLY A 265 14.30 -10.61 2.42
C GLY A 265 13.58 -11.55 1.45
N LEU A 266 13.96 -12.83 1.39
CA LEU A 266 13.29 -13.83 0.55
C LEU A 266 11.83 -14.05 0.95
N LEU A 267 11.49 -14.01 2.24
CA LEU A 267 10.10 -14.07 2.70
C LEU A 267 9.28 -12.89 2.13
N GLY A 268 9.85 -11.70 2.05
CA GLY A 268 9.23 -10.55 1.41
C GLY A 268 8.91 -10.79 -0.08
N SER A 269 9.82 -11.45 -0.81
CA SER A 269 9.56 -11.86 -2.20
C SER A 269 8.43 -12.88 -2.31
N ILE A 270 8.44 -13.88 -1.44
CA ILE A 270 7.39 -14.92 -1.41
C ILE A 270 6.02 -14.28 -1.17
N PHE A 271 5.93 -13.34 -0.23
CA PHE A 271 4.71 -12.56 0.01
C PHE A 271 4.26 -11.80 -1.24
N SER A 272 5.19 -11.08 -1.89
CA SER A 272 4.90 -10.28 -3.09
C SER A 272 4.44 -11.14 -4.26
N LEU A 273 5.03 -12.34 -4.45
CA LEU A 273 4.59 -13.30 -5.46
C LEU A 273 3.17 -13.82 -5.19
N ALA A 274 2.86 -14.16 -3.95
CA ALA A 274 1.51 -14.56 -3.56
C ALA A 274 0.51 -13.43 -3.82
N MET A 275 0.83 -12.20 -3.43
CA MET A 275 0.03 -11.00 -3.67
C MET A 275 -0.18 -10.70 -5.16
N MET A 276 0.76 -11.04 -6.04
CA MET A 276 0.65 -10.79 -7.47
C MET A 276 -0.41 -11.69 -8.14
N ILE A 277 -0.56 -12.91 -7.67
CA ILE A 277 -1.47 -13.91 -8.27
C ILE A 277 -2.90 -13.76 -7.73
N THR A 278 -3.03 -13.43 -6.46
CA THR A 278 -4.29 -13.54 -5.71
C THR A 278 -5.40 -12.57 -6.12
N PRO A 279 -5.15 -11.32 -6.55
CA PRO A 279 -6.23 -10.40 -6.93
C PRO A 279 -7.13 -10.92 -8.05
N MET A 280 -6.55 -11.65 -9.03
CA MET A 280 -7.33 -12.29 -10.08
C MET A 280 -8.27 -13.37 -9.52
N LEU A 281 -7.76 -14.19 -8.61
CA LEU A 281 -8.57 -15.21 -7.92
C LEU A 281 -9.67 -14.58 -7.08
N SER A 282 -9.37 -13.50 -6.37
CA SER A 282 -10.35 -12.75 -5.58
C SER A 282 -11.51 -12.26 -6.44
N GLY A 283 -11.22 -11.69 -7.63
CA GLY A 283 -12.24 -11.26 -8.59
C GLY A 283 -13.12 -12.41 -9.04
N MET A 284 -12.52 -13.52 -9.50
CA MET A 284 -13.25 -14.71 -9.96
C MET A 284 -14.16 -15.29 -8.86
N ILE A 285 -13.68 -15.34 -7.61
CA ILE A 285 -14.47 -15.86 -6.50
C ILE A 285 -15.59 -14.87 -6.14
N SER A 286 -15.31 -13.56 -6.15
CA SER A 286 -16.32 -12.52 -5.90
C SER A 286 -17.45 -12.54 -6.93
N ASP A 287 -17.12 -12.72 -8.21
CA ASP A 287 -18.09 -12.76 -9.29
C ASP A 287 -19.02 -13.98 -9.19
N ARG A 288 -18.50 -15.11 -8.74
CA ARG A 288 -19.27 -16.37 -8.65
C ARG A 288 -20.03 -16.54 -7.33
N PHE A 289 -19.43 -16.12 -6.21
CA PHE A 289 -19.94 -16.44 -4.86
C PHE A 289 -20.25 -15.19 -4.01
N GLY A 290 -20.03 -14.00 -4.56
CA GLY A 290 -20.14 -12.72 -3.85
C GLY A 290 -18.93 -12.40 -2.99
N GLU A 291 -18.77 -11.11 -2.65
CA GLU A 291 -17.60 -10.57 -1.96
C GLU A 291 -17.38 -11.15 -0.55
N ARG A 292 -18.44 -11.59 0.11
CA ARG A 292 -18.34 -12.20 1.45
C ARG A 292 -17.42 -13.41 1.49
N VAL A 293 -17.39 -14.20 0.39
CA VAL A 293 -16.61 -15.46 0.33
C VAL A 293 -15.11 -15.17 0.32
N PRO A 294 -14.55 -14.40 -0.64
CA PRO A 294 -13.11 -14.12 -0.63
C PRO A 294 -12.68 -13.30 0.59
N ILE A 295 -13.55 -12.43 1.15
CA ILE A 295 -13.23 -11.70 2.40
C ILE A 295 -13.10 -12.68 3.57
N SER A 296 -14.08 -13.57 3.77
CA SER A 296 -14.03 -14.55 4.85
C SER A 296 -12.90 -15.55 4.69
N MET A 297 -12.64 -16.03 3.46
CA MET A 297 -11.49 -16.90 3.15
C MET A 297 -10.17 -16.19 3.44
N GLY A 298 -10.05 -14.92 3.05
CA GLY A 298 -8.86 -14.11 3.32
C GLY A 298 -8.56 -14.02 4.81
N PHE A 299 -9.55 -13.75 5.66
CA PHE A 299 -9.38 -13.73 7.10
C PHE A 299 -9.03 -15.10 7.69
N LEU A 300 -9.64 -16.18 7.20
CA LEU A 300 -9.27 -17.55 7.63
C LEU A 300 -7.84 -17.89 7.25
N MET A 301 -7.38 -17.49 6.05
CA MET A 301 -5.99 -17.68 5.64
C MET A 301 -5.02 -16.85 6.48
N VAL A 302 -5.35 -15.61 6.81
CA VAL A 302 -4.55 -14.79 7.72
C VAL A 302 -4.46 -15.44 9.10
N PHE A 303 -5.57 -15.93 9.65
CA PHE A 303 -5.57 -16.69 10.90
C PHE A 303 -4.66 -17.92 10.80
N ALA A 304 -4.82 -18.75 9.77
CA ALA A 304 -4.01 -19.94 9.57
C ALA A 304 -2.51 -19.60 9.43
N ALA A 305 -2.18 -18.53 8.70
CA ALA A 305 -0.81 -18.07 8.55
C ALA A 305 -0.17 -17.72 9.91
N PHE A 306 -0.86 -16.95 10.75
CA PHE A 306 -0.33 -16.62 12.09
C PHE A 306 -0.28 -17.84 13.03
N MET A 307 -1.19 -18.78 12.89
CA MET A 307 -1.11 -20.05 13.64
C MET A 307 0.08 -20.88 13.22
N ILE A 308 0.40 -20.95 11.93
CA ILE A 308 1.62 -21.61 11.43
C ILE A 308 2.86 -20.83 11.92
N PHE A 309 2.87 -19.48 11.76
CA PHE A 309 3.98 -18.61 12.17
C PHE A 309 4.43 -18.86 13.63
N LEU A 310 3.47 -19.04 14.52
CA LEU A 310 3.75 -19.25 15.95
C LEU A 310 4.27 -20.64 16.30
N GLN A 311 4.24 -21.59 15.36
CA GLN A 311 4.61 -22.99 15.60
C GLN A 311 5.85 -23.44 14.83
N VAL A 312 6.37 -22.60 13.91
CA VAL A 312 7.51 -22.95 13.06
C VAL A 312 8.76 -22.20 13.49
N ASP A 313 9.91 -22.87 13.36
CA ASP A 313 11.22 -22.34 13.72
C ASP A 313 12.21 -22.39 12.55
N VAL A 314 11.78 -22.89 11.37
CA VAL A 314 12.64 -23.05 10.21
C VAL A 314 12.16 -22.22 9.02
N PHE A 315 13.10 -21.81 8.17
CA PHE A 315 12.81 -20.97 6.99
C PHE A 315 11.66 -21.50 6.12
N LEU A 316 11.62 -22.81 5.85
CA LEU A 316 10.56 -23.40 5.01
C LEU A 316 9.18 -23.24 5.64
N GLY A 317 9.06 -23.38 6.95
CA GLY A 317 7.81 -23.13 7.69
C GLY A 317 7.36 -21.68 7.56
N PHE A 318 8.29 -20.73 7.70
CA PHE A 318 8.00 -19.31 7.47
C PHE A 318 7.68 -19.03 6.01
N ALA A 319 8.32 -19.68 5.05
CA ALA A 319 7.99 -19.52 3.63
C ALA A 319 6.53 -19.94 3.34
N ILE A 320 6.07 -21.05 3.90
CA ILE A 320 4.67 -21.49 3.82
C ILE A 320 3.75 -20.46 4.47
N THR A 321 4.13 -19.95 5.65
CA THR A 321 3.39 -18.88 6.33
C THR A 321 3.20 -17.66 5.43
N TRP A 322 4.27 -17.18 4.77
CA TRP A 322 4.25 -16.01 3.90
C TRP A 322 3.43 -16.23 2.63
N VAL A 323 3.44 -17.44 2.08
CA VAL A 323 2.53 -17.82 0.98
C VAL A 323 1.07 -17.70 1.43
N VAL A 324 0.71 -18.37 2.54
CA VAL A 324 -0.67 -18.36 3.06
C VAL A 324 -1.12 -16.96 3.44
N PHE A 325 -0.24 -16.18 4.09
CA PHE A 325 -0.50 -14.80 4.46
C PHE A 325 -0.71 -13.90 3.24
N GLY A 326 0.16 -14.03 2.21
CA GLY A 326 0.04 -13.28 0.96
C GLY A 326 -1.25 -13.60 0.20
N PHE A 327 -1.65 -14.86 0.14
CA PHE A 327 -2.94 -15.26 -0.40
C PHE A 327 -4.10 -14.67 0.42
N GLY A 328 -4.02 -14.72 1.74
CA GLY A 328 -5.03 -14.16 2.63
C GLY A 328 -5.23 -12.66 2.38
N VAL A 329 -4.16 -11.85 2.45
CA VAL A 329 -4.20 -10.41 2.23
C VAL A 329 -4.63 -10.06 0.79
N GLY A 330 -4.14 -10.82 -0.19
CA GLY A 330 -4.46 -10.63 -1.60
C GLY A 330 -5.92 -10.91 -1.95
N LEU A 331 -6.62 -11.78 -1.21
CA LEU A 331 -8.06 -11.97 -1.33
C LEU A 331 -8.86 -10.79 -0.74
N LEU A 332 -8.41 -10.24 0.38
CA LEU A 332 -9.14 -9.20 1.12
C LEU A 332 -9.25 -7.89 0.33
N SER A 333 -8.13 -7.35 -0.15
CA SER A 333 -8.08 -5.99 -0.70
C SER A 333 -9.00 -5.76 -1.90
N PRO A 334 -8.99 -6.59 -2.98
CA PRO A 334 -9.89 -6.40 -4.12
C PRO A 334 -11.36 -6.63 -3.75
N ALA A 335 -11.64 -7.62 -2.89
CA ALA A 335 -13.00 -7.93 -2.49
C ALA A 335 -13.64 -6.80 -1.65
N TYR A 336 -12.89 -6.18 -0.74
CA TYR A 336 -13.36 -4.99 -0.03
C TYR A 336 -13.59 -3.81 -0.98
N GLN A 337 -12.69 -3.57 -1.94
CA GLN A 337 -12.88 -2.51 -2.94
C GLN A 337 -14.11 -2.75 -3.81
N SER A 338 -14.35 -4.00 -4.24
CA SER A 338 -15.55 -4.39 -4.96
C SER A 338 -16.80 -4.15 -4.12
N LEU A 339 -16.81 -4.59 -2.86
CA LEU A 339 -17.94 -4.38 -1.96
C LEU A 339 -18.23 -2.89 -1.74
N ILE A 340 -17.21 -2.07 -1.49
CA ILE A 340 -17.34 -0.61 -1.32
C ILE A 340 -17.94 0.01 -2.59
N SER A 341 -17.47 -0.38 -3.78
CA SER A 341 -17.97 0.17 -5.05
C SER A 341 -19.42 -0.18 -5.34
N LYS A 342 -19.95 -1.26 -4.74
CA LYS A 342 -21.35 -1.69 -4.88
C LYS A 342 -22.30 -0.99 -3.91
N VAL A 343 -21.81 -0.62 -2.70
CA VAL A 343 -22.67 -0.05 -1.65
C VAL A 343 -22.58 1.46 -1.52
N VAL A 344 -21.51 2.08 -2.03
CA VAL A 344 -21.32 3.53 -2.00
C VAL A 344 -21.74 4.14 -3.34
N PRO A 345 -22.57 5.19 -3.36
CA PRO A 345 -22.95 5.90 -4.58
C PRO A 345 -21.73 6.39 -5.37
N GLN A 346 -21.76 6.26 -6.70
CA GLN A 346 -20.60 6.57 -7.56
C GLN A 346 -20.10 8.02 -7.41
N ASN A 347 -21.00 8.97 -7.22
CA ASN A 347 -20.66 10.38 -7.01
C ASN A 347 -19.97 10.67 -5.67
N LEU A 348 -20.06 9.76 -4.69
CA LEU A 348 -19.44 9.88 -3.36
C LEU A 348 -18.21 8.95 -3.19
N LEU A 349 -17.96 8.03 -4.12
CA LEU A 349 -16.97 6.98 -3.98
C LEU A 349 -15.55 7.52 -3.74
N GLY A 350 -15.16 8.60 -4.45
CA GLY A 350 -13.84 9.21 -4.28
C GLY A 350 -13.66 9.85 -2.91
N VAL A 351 -14.64 10.64 -2.47
CA VAL A 351 -14.63 11.29 -1.16
C VAL A 351 -14.69 10.24 -0.05
N PHE A 352 -15.59 9.26 -0.17
CA PHE A 352 -15.71 8.15 0.77
C PHE A 352 -14.38 7.40 0.92
N SER A 353 -13.75 6.99 -0.19
CA SER A 353 -12.49 6.25 -0.15
C SER A 353 -11.36 7.03 0.51
N GLY A 354 -11.24 8.33 0.24
CA GLY A 354 -10.25 9.20 0.87
C GLY A 354 -10.46 9.31 2.37
N MET A 355 -11.69 9.62 2.80
CA MET A 355 -12.03 9.77 4.20
C MET A 355 -11.98 8.44 4.96
N PHE A 356 -12.41 7.35 4.33
CA PHE A 356 -12.33 6.00 4.89
C PHE A 356 -10.90 5.63 5.22
N ARG A 357 -9.98 5.76 4.26
CA ARG A 357 -8.55 5.49 4.47
C ARG A 357 -7.94 6.38 5.55
N SER A 358 -8.26 7.67 5.56
CA SER A 358 -7.75 8.61 6.59
C SER A 358 -8.27 8.26 7.98
N SER A 359 -9.56 7.90 8.11
CA SER A 359 -10.15 7.49 9.38
C SER A 359 -9.53 6.20 9.92
N LEU A 360 -9.33 5.19 9.05
CA LEU A 360 -8.63 3.97 9.43
C LEU A 360 -7.20 4.25 9.87
N GLY A 361 -6.46 5.07 9.09
CA GLY A 361 -5.11 5.48 9.43
C GLY A 361 -5.01 6.16 10.80
N LEU A 362 -5.98 7.04 11.16
CA LEU A 362 -6.02 7.70 12.46
C LEU A 362 -6.30 6.72 13.62
N ILE A 363 -7.26 5.83 13.44
CA ILE A 363 -7.64 4.87 14.49
C ILE A 363 -6.51 3.86 14.73
N SER A 364 -5.80 3.46 13.70
CA SER A 364 -4.70 2.48 13.77
C SER A 364 -3.34 3.09 14.13
N LEU A 365 -3.24 4.43 14.27
CA LEU A 365 -1.99 5.13 14.61
C LEU A 365 -1.24 4.54 15.81
N PRO A 366 -1.88 4.30 16.98
CA PRO A 366 -1.16 3.81 18.15
C PRO A 366 -0.80 2.32 18.08
N ALA A 367 -1.31 1.59 17.08
CA ALA A 367 -1.19 0.14 17.03
C ALA A 367 0.27 -0.38 17.01
N PRO A 368 1.23 0.18 16.25
CA PRO A 368 2.61 -0.29 16.28
C PRO A 368 3.24 -0.14 17.67
N TRP A 369 3.00 0.98 18.35
CA TRP A 369 3.51 1.18 19.71
C TRP A 369 2.84 0.25 20.72
N ILE A 370 1.51 0.06 20.64
CA ILE A 370 0.79 -0.89 21.49
C ILE A 370 1.31 -2.32 21.29
N GLY A 371 1.51 -2.73 20.03
CA GLY A 371 2.08 -4.04 19.71
C GLY A 371 3.46 -4.25 20.32
N ALA A 372 4.32 -3.22 20.24
CA ALA A 372 5.65 -3.24 20.84
C ALA A 372 5.59 -3.30 22.37
N GLN A 373 4.65 -2.59 23.02
CA GLN A 373 4.43 -2.69 24.47
C GLN A 373 3.94 -4.09 24.88
N LEU A 374 3.08 -4.70 24.10
CA LEU A 374 2.62 -6.07 24.35
C LEU A 374 3.78 -7.07 24.26
N TRP A 375 4.67 -6.89 23.29
CA TRP A 375 5.88 -7.68 23.14
C TRP A 375 6.80 -7.56 24.36
N GLU A 376 7.16 -6.36 24.78
CA GLU A 376 8.12 -6.15 25.88
C GLU A 376 7.56 -6.54 27.25
N ARG A 377 6.28 -6.22 27.50
CA ARG A 377 5.68 -6.42 28.85
C ARG A 377 5.17 -7.82 29.08
N PHE A 378 4.80 -8.55 28.03
CA PHE A 378 4.17 -9.85 28.16
C PHE A 378 4.95 -10.93 27.40
N SER A 379 4.94 -10.90 26.06
CA SER A 379 5.59 -11.93 25.25
C SER A 379 5.76 -11.48 23.80
N PRO A 380 6.89 -11.87 23.14
CA PRO A 380 7.07 -11.68 21.71
C PRO A 380 5.97 -12.29 20.83
N ARG A 381 5.25 -13.29 21.33
CA ARG A 381 4.17 -13.98 20.60
C ARG A 381 2.82 -13.26 20.70
N LEU A 382 2.61 -12.46 21.74
CA LEU A 382 1.28 -11.89 22.05
C LEU A 382 0.70 -11.00 20.94
N PRO A 383 1.46 -10.10 20.30
CA PRO A 383 0.95 -9.29 19.18
C PRO A 383 0.41 -10.15 18.04
N PHE A 384 1.08 -11.25 17.73
CA PHE A 384 0.69 -12.17 16.65
C PHE A 384 -0.53 -13.02 17.02
N ILE A 385 -0.64 -13.45 18.28
CA ILE A 385 -1.82 -14.16 18.81
C ILE A 385 -3.05 -13.26 18.72
N ILE A 386 -2.93 -11.98 19.10
CA ILE A 386 -4.04 -11.01 19.00
C ILE A 386 -4.43 -10.82 17.54
N THR A 387 -3.47 -10.67 16.64
CA THR A 387 -3.75 -10.53 15.20
C THR A 387 -4.46 -11.77 14.64
N ALA A 388 -4.04 -12.97 15.03
CA ALA A 388 -4.70 -14.21 14.66
C ALA A 388 -6.14 -14.26 15.20
N ALA A 389 -6.33 -13.96 16.48
CA ALA A 389 -7.66 -13.96 17.10
C ALA A 389 -8.61 -12.95 16.44
N VAL A 390 -8.13 -11.75 16.15
CA VAL A 390 -8.87 -10.72 15.41
C VAL A 390 -9.26 -11.21 14.02
N ALA A 391 -8.34 -11.82 13.28
CA ALA A 391 -8.63 -12.36 11.95
C ALA A 391 -9.74 -13.41 12.02
N LEU A 392 -9.66 -14.35 12.96
CA LEU A 392 -10.69 -15.39 13.16
C LEU A 392 -12.05 -14.80 13.53
N LEU A 393 -12.08 -13.88 14.50
CA LEU A 393 -13.32 -13.26 14.98
C LEU A 393 -13.99 -12.42 13.88
N THR A 394 -13.20 -11.79 13.00
CA THR A 394 -13.72 -10.96 11.89
C THR A 394 -14.42 -11.80 10.82
N VAL A 395 -14.16 -13.10 10.72
CA VAL A 395 -14.88 -14.00 9.79
C VAL A 395 -16.39 -13.99 10.08
N ILE A 396 -16.79 -13.91 11.35
CA ILE A 396 -18.20 -13.97 11.73
C ILE A 396 -19.00 -12.79 11.12
N PRO A 397 -18.66 -11.52 11.41
CA PRO A 397 -19.41 -10.40 10.84
C PRO A 397 -19.30 -10.34 9.31
N THR A 398 -18.16 -10.69 8.72
CA THR A 398 -18.01 -10.67 7.25
C THR A 398 -18.94 -11.68 6.58
N TRP A 399 -19.09 -12.87 7.13
CA TRP A 399 -19.97 -13.90 6.58
C TRP A 399 -21.45 -13.52 6.65
N PHE A 400 -21.90 -12.94 7.76
CA PHE A 400 -23.33 -12.63 7.98
C PHE A 400 -23.74 -11.26 7.44
N LYS A 401 -22.85 -10.23 7.50
CA LYS A 401 -23.22 -8.86 7.19
C LYS A 401 -22.90 -8.43 5.76
N PHE A 402 -22.05 -9.18 5.05
CA PHE A 402 -21.68 -8.88 3.66
C PHE A 402 -22.47 -9.72 2.64
N LYS A 403 -23.56 -10.34 3.07
CA LYS A 403 -24.50 -10.97 2.15
C LYS A 403 -25.24 -9.87 1.37
N MET A 404 -24.88 -9.67 0.11
CA MET A 404 -25.64 -8.81 -0.78
C MET A 404 -26.93 -9.51 -1.20
N PRO A 405 -28.05 -8.80 -1.36
CA PRO A 405 -29.25 -9.36 -1.98
C PRO A 405 -28.90 -9.87 -3.38
N ASP A 406 -29.47 -11.02 -3.75
CA ASP A 406 -29.31 -11.56 -5.11
C ASP A 406 -29.77 -10.47 -6.10
N LYS A 407 -29.01 -10.31 -7.22
CA LYS A 407 -29.45 -9.44 -8.30
C LYS A 407 -30.84 -9.90 -8.72
N PRO A 408 -31.84 -9.00 -8.83
CA PRO A 408 -33.11 -9.39 -9.45
C PRO A 408 -32.80 -9.97 -10.84
N ASP A 409 -33.40 -11.10 -11.17
CA ASP A 409 -33.31 -11.68 -12.51
C ASP A 409 -33.59 -10.59 -13.54
N PRO A 410 -32.81 -10.55 -14.66
CA PRO A 410 -33.12 -9.60 -15.72
C PRO A 410 -34.57 -9.79 -16.14
N PRO A 411 -35.34 -8.71 -16.31
CA PRO A 411 -36.74 -8.79 -16.72
C PRO A 411 -36.85 -9.68 -17.97
N ALA A 412 -37.74 -10.64 -17.92
CA ALA A 412 -37.93 -11.66 -18.96
C ALA A 412 -38.18 -11.08 -20.38
N ASP A 413 -38.41 -9.79 -20.47
CA ASP A 413 -38.73 -9.07 -21.70
C ASP A 413 -37.50 -8.75 -22.59
N LEU A 414 -36.27 -9.08 -22.16
CA LEU A 414 -35.04 -8.89 -22.96
C LEU A 414 -34.50 -10.20 -23.53
N ALA A 415 -35.22 -11.32 -23.39
CA ALA A 415 -34.85 -12.63 -23.89
C ALA A 415 -35.65 -13.08 -25.13
N SER A 416 -36.35 -12.14 -25.80
CA SER A 416 -37.07 -12.38 -27.06
C SER A 416 -36.42 -11.69 -28.26
#